data_5ba97f7b72aa241aaf7e983b8d1b976e
#
_entry.id   5ba97f7b72aa241aaf7e983b8d1b976e
#
_cell.length_a   1.000
_cell.length_b   1.000
_cell.length_c   1.000
_cell.angle_alpha   90.00
_cell.angle_beta   90.00
_cell.angle_gamma   90.00
#
_symmetry.space_group_name_H-M   'P 1'
#
loop_
_entity.id
_entity.type
_entity.pdbx_description
1 polymer ?
#
loop_
_entity_poly.entity_id
_entity_poly.type
_entity_poly.pdbx_seq_one_letter_code
_entity_poly.pdbx_strand_id
1 'polypeptide(L)'
;HRCEKCGGVFSVQNLVYDPDAYSKVNLAGIWRFLPVFGLDEDCEPCYLGEGDTPLVPAMFETKEVFFKCEHLNPSGSFKDRQSAVLLSVLKKRCIKEVLEDSSGNAGASLAMYTAAFDVKATIFIPSSSAGPKRQQIEMFGANVVAVEGARLNATKAVHHAQSESGIPYASHAFL
;
A
#
# COMPACT_ATOMS: atom_id res chain seq x y z
N HIS A 1 9.86 -7.72 -3.88
CA HIS A 1 11.13 -8.41 -4.12
C HIS A 1 11.11 -9.07 -5.50
N ARG A 2 12.26 -9.13 -6.15
CA ARG A 2 12.43 -9.78 -7.45
C ARG A 2 13.20 -11.08 -7.29
N CYS A 3 12.94 -12.03 -8.15
CA CYS A 3 13.70 -13.27 -8.21
C CYS A 3 15.17 -12.99 -8.57
N GLU A 4 16.09 -13.46 -7.75
CA GLU A 4 17.55 -13.24 -7.99
C GLU A 4 18.03 -13.91 -9.27
N LYS A 5 17.35 -14.98 -9.73
CA LYS A 5 17.74 -15.71 -10.95
C LYS A 5 17.26 -15.07 -12.24
N CYS A 6 16.04 -14.51 -12.27
CA CYS A 6 15.42 -14.01 -13.52
C CYS A 6 14.94 -12.56 -13.45
N GLY A 7 15.04 -11.89 -12.30
CA GLY A 7 14.56 -10.51 -12.08
C GLY A 7 13.02 -10.37 -12.11
N GLY A 8 12.29 -11.45 -12.26
CA GLY A 8 10.82 -11.44 -12.27
C GLY A 8 10.21 -11.14 -10.91
N VAL A 9 8.99 -10.65 -10.92
CA VAL A 9 8.19 -10.43 -9.71
C VAL A 9 7.60 -11.77 -9.24
N PHE A 10 7.61 -12.01 -7.94
CA PHE A 10 6.94 -13.18 -7.38
C PHE A 10 5.42 -13.01 -7.46
N SER A 11 4.73 -14.12 -7.70
CA SER A 11 3.28 -14.20 -7.63
C SER A 11 2.87 -15.33 -6.70
N VAL A 12 1.78 -15.14 -5.96
CA VAL A 12 1.19 -16.22 -5.18
C VAL A 12 0.47 -17.16 -6.12
N GLN A 13 0.83 -18.45 -6.08
CA GLN A 13 0.18 -19.48 -6.88
C GLN A 13 -0.88 -20.22 -6.06
N ASN A 14 -1.85 -20.80 -6.76
CA ASN A 14 -2.90 -21.62 -6.15
C ASN A 14 -3.84 -20.85 -5.19
N LEU A 15 -4.00 -19.55 -5.39
CA LEU A 15 -5.08 -18.81 -4.74
C LEU A 15 -6.42 -19.32 -5.31
N VAL A 16 -7.17 -20.00 -4.49
CA VAL A 16 -8.51 -20.48 -4.86
C VAL A 16 -9.52 -19.44 -4.41
N TYR A 17 -10.30 -18.94 -5.36
CA TYR A 17 -11.45 -18.12 -5.04
C TYR A 17 -12.60 -19.04 -4.61
N ASP A 18 -12.93 -19.02 -3.32
CA ASP A 18 -14.09 -19.70 -2.76
C ASP A 18 -15.08 -18.66 -2.20
N PRO A 19 -16.20 -18.40 -2.91
CA PRO A 19 -17.18 -17.43 -2.44
C PRO A 19 -17.80 -17.80 -1.08
N ASP A 20 -17.90 -19.08 -0.76
CA ASP A 20 -18.47 -19.54 0.52
C ASP A 20 -17.49 -19.30 1.69
N ALA A 21 -16.20 -19.25 1.44
CA ALA A 21 -15.21 -18.92 2.45
C ALA A 21 -15.38 -17.46 2.93
N TYR A 22 -15.73 -16.53 2.05
CA TYR A 22 -15.92 -15.11 2.43
C TYR A 22 -17.13 -14.88 3.31
N SER A 23 -18.23 -15.64 3.08
CA SER A 23 -19.46 -15.52 3.85
C SER A 23 -19.26 -15.89 5.33
N LYS A 24 -18.20 -16.66 5.64
CA LYS A 24 -17.86 -17.11 6.99
C LYS A 24 -16.90 -16.15 7.72
N VAL A 25 -16.30 -15.21 7.00
CA VAL A 25 -15.36 -14.24 7.59
C VAL A 25 -16.13 -13.06 8.14
N ASN A 26 -16.14 -12.93 9.48
CA ASN A 26 -16.79 -11.79 10.16
C ASN A 26 -15.81 -10.61 10.32
N LEU A 27 -15.25 -10.16 9.20
CA LEU A 27 -14.35 -9.01 9.13
C LEU A 27 -14.89 -7.99 8.12
N ALA A 28 -14.65 -6.70 8.38
CA ALA A 28 -15.09 -5.61 7.54
C ALA A 28 -14.08 -5.26 6.44
N GLY A 29 -14.53 -4.48 5.47
CA GLY A 29 -13.69 -3.92 4.42
C GLY A 29 -13.05 -4.97 3.54
N ILE A 30 -11.76 -4.81 3.26
CA ILE A 30 -10.99 -5.78 2.47
C ILE A 30 -10.76 -7.09 3.22
N TRP A 31 -10.85 -7.08 4.54
CA TRP A 31 -10.49 -8.24 5.37
C TRP A 31 -11.50 -9.38 5.28
N ARG A 32 -12.70 -9.14 4.73
CA ARG A 32 -13.59 -10.22 4.33
C ARG A 32 -12.96 -11.18 3.32
N PHE A 33 -11.95 -10.72 2.58
CA PHE A 33 -11.20 -11.50 1.60
C PHE A 33 -9.91 -12.10 2.16
N LEU A 34 -9.72 -12.07 3.47
CA LEU A 34 -8.53 -12.62 4.14
C LEU A 34 -8.11 -14.03 3.65
N PRO A 35 -9.05 -14.97 3.36
CA PRO A 35 -8.68 -16.30 2.88
C PRO A 35 -7.90 -16.32 1.56
N VAL A 36 -7.99 -15.26 0.73
CA VAL A 36 -7.25 -15.19 -0.55
C VAL A 36 -6.00 -14.34 -0.51
N PHE A 37 -5.69 -13.72 0.61
CA PHE A 37 -4.46 -12.91 0.68
C PHE A 37 -3.20 -13.75 0.84
N GLY A 38 -3.32 -15.05 1.10
CA GLY A 38 -2.19 -15.93 1.31
C GLY A 38 -1.34 -15.54 2.54
N LEU A 39 -1.99 -14.92 3.52
CA LEU A 39 -1.36 -14.56 4.80
C LEU A 39 -1.38 -15.76 5.73
N ASP A 40 -0.43 -15.77 6.68
CA ASP A 40 -0.42 -16.74 7.74
C ASP A 40 -1.66 -16.58 8.64
N GLU A 41 -2.21 -17.69 9.17
CA GLU A 41 -3.47 -17.70 9.93
C GLU A 41 -3.46 -16.80 11.19
N ASP A 42 -2.29 -16.55 11.75
CA ASP A 42 -2.09 -15.69 12.93
C ASP A 42 -1.71 -14.25 12.55
N CYS A 43 -1.86 -13.85 11.28
CA CYS A 43 -1.61 -12.49 10.84
C CYS A 43 -2.78 -11.58 11.22
N GLU A 44 -2.57 -10.69 12.18
CA GLU A 44 -3.57 -9.73 12.62
C GLU A 44 -3.77 -8.60 11.60
N PRO A 45 -5.03 -8.31 11.20
CA PRO A 45 -5.34 -7.23 10.28
C PRO A 45 -4.98 -5.83 10.80
N CYS A 46 -4.20 -5.08 10.03
CA CYS A 46 -4.03 -3.65 10.22
C CYS A 46 -5.16 -2.90 9.52
N TYR A 47 -6.26 -2.65 10.22
CA TYR A 47 -7.49 -2.10 9.66
C TYR A 47 -7.73 -0.65 10.10
N LEU A 48 -7.94 0.26 9.15
CA LEU A 48 -8.30 1.66 9.37
C LEU A 48 -9.65 2.05 8.76
N GLY A 49 -10.39 1.08 8.20
CA GLY A 49 -11.67 1.30 7.53
C GLY A 49 -11.60 1.18 6.01
N GLU A 50 -10.51 0.67 5.45
CA GLU A 50 -10.36 0.46 4.01
C GLU A 50 -11.29 -0.63 3.48
N GLY A 51 -11.78 -0.41 2.29
CA GLY A 51 -12.77 -1.28 1.65
C GLY A 51 -14.19 -0.81 1.86
N ASP A 52 -15.15 -1.66 1.53
CA ASP A 52 -16.59 -1.38 1.57
C ASP A 52 -17.02 -0.05 0.91
N THR A 53 -16.17 0.49 0.03
CA THR A 53 -16.44 1.73 -0.68
C THR A 53 -17.69 1.58 -1.55
N PRO A 54 -18.56 2.60 -1.61
CA PRO A 54 -19.80 2.55 -2.40
C PRO A 54 -19.55 2.27 -3.88
N LEU A 55 -20.50 1.59 -4.49
CA LEU A 55 -20.62 1.43 -5.93
C LEU A 55 -21.87 2.19 -6.37
N VAL A 56 -21.69 3.35 -6.96
CA VAL A 56 -22.76 4.30 -7.29
C VAL A 56 -23.14 4.18 -8.77
N PRO A 57 -24.39 3.81 -9.11
CA PRO A 57 -24.84 3.81 -10.49
C PRO A 57 -25.03 5.25 -10.99
N ALA A 58 -24.71 5.48 -12.24
CA ALA A 58 -24.97 6.73 -12.94
C ALA A 58 -25.18 6.49 -14.44
N MET A 59 -25.87 7.41 -15.10
CA MET A 59 -25.96 7.41 -16.55
C MET A 59 -24.86 8.26 -17.16
N PHE A 60 -24.08 7.67 -18.05
CA PHE A 60 -23.14 8.39 -18.88
C PHE A 60 -23.61 8.27 -20.34
N GLU A 61 -24.06 9.38 -20.89
CA GLU A 61 -24.81 9.39 -22.15
C GLU A 61 -26.00 8.43 -22.11
N THR A 62 -25.98 7.34 -22.88
CA THR A 62 -27.03 6.33 -22.97
C THR A 62 -26.71 5.01 -22.24
N LYS A 63 -25.56 4.98 -21.52
CA LYS A 63 -25.08 3.77 -20.84
C LYS A 63 -25.14 3.93 -19.33
N GLU A 64 -25.61 2.89 -18.67
CA GLU A 64 -25.43 2.79 -17.24
C GLU A 64 -23.97 2.43 -16.91
N VAL A 65 -23.37 3.19 -16.00
CA VAL A 65 -22.01 2.98 -15.49
C VAL A 65 -22.03 2.95 -13.97
N PHE A 66 -21.04 2.28 -13.38
CA PHE A 66 -20.92 2.19 -11.94
C PHE A 66 -19.59 2.81 -11.49
N PHE A 67 -19.69 3.78 -10.58
CA PHE A 67 -18.53 4.44 -9.99
C PHE A 67 -18.15 3.79 -8.66
N LYS A 68 -17.01 3.12 -8.61
CA LYS A 68 -16.44 2.62 -7.37
C LYS A 68 -15.74 3.76 -6.63
N CYS A 69 -16.29 4.18 -5.49
CA CYS A 69 -15.86 5.40 -4.77
C CYS A 69 -14.58 5.18 -3.94
N GLU A 70 -13.47 4.81 -4.58
CA GLU A 70 -12.20 4.51 -3.90
C GLU A 70 -11.57 5.71 -3.17
N HIS A 71 -12.01 6.94 -3.46
CA HIS A 71 -11.61 8.14 -2.73
C HIS A 71 -12.18 8.21 -1.30
N LEU A 72 -13.10 7.32 -0.94
CA LEU A 72 -13.66 7.19 0.41
C LEU A 72 -12.86 6.24 1.31
N ASN A 73 -11.79 5.63 0.82
CA ASN A 73 -10.83 4.96 1.69
C ASN A 73 -10.11 5.99 2.59
N PRO A 74 -9.54 5.55 3.74
CA PRO A 74 -9.00 6.43 4.78
C PRO A 74 -7.99 7.48 4.31
N SER A 75 -7.03 7.14 3.42
CA SER A 75 -6.09 8.11 2.86
C SER A 75 -6.61 8.84 1.61
N GLY A 76 -7.84 8.54 1.19
CA GLY A 76 -8.47 9.08 0.00
C GLY A 76 -8.10 8.34 -1.28
N SER A 77 -7.68 7.07 -1.22
CA SER A 77 -7.38 6.28 -2.41
C SER A 77 -7.44 4.75 -2.20
N PHE A 78 -7.56 4.02 -3.31
CA PHE A 78 -7.53 2.55 -3.33
C PHE A 78 -6.22 1.94 -2.81
N LYS A 79 -5.15 2.73 -2.66
CA LYS A 79 -3.85 2.27 -2.15
C LYS A 79 -3.91 1.78 -0.71
N ASP A 80 -4.91 2.20 0.03
CA ASP A 80 -5.14 1.75 1.41
C ASP A 80 -5.37 0.24 1.49
N ARG A 81 -6.00 -0.35 0.48
CA ARG A 81 -6.18 -1.79 0.38
C ARG A 81 -4.85 -2.55 0.39
N GLN A 82 -3.86 -2.01 -0.31
CA GLN A 82 -2.51 -2.58 -0.33
C GLN A 82 -1.75 -2.30 0.96
N SER A 83 -1.81 -1.07 1.45
CA SER A 83 -1.09 -0.65 2.65
C SER A 83 -1.54 -1.44 3.89
N ALA A 84 -2.82 -1.73 4.02
CA ALA A 84 -3.37 -2.54 5.10
C ALA A 84 -2.75 -3.94 5.15
N VAL A 85 -2.75 -4.64 4.02
CA VAL A 85 -2.16 -5.98 3.91
C VAL A 85 -0.66 -5.95 4.17
N LEU A 86 0.04 -4.98 3.57
CA LEU A 86 1.48 -4.80 3.76
C LEU A 86 1.83 -4.60 5.24
N LEU A 87 1.15 -3.68 5.92
CA LEU A 87 1.43 -3.40 7.33
C LEU A 87 1.14 -4.59 8.24
N SER A 88 0.11 -5.38 7.95
CA SER A 88 -0.16 -6.62 8.69
C SER A 88 1.02 -7.59 8.59
N VAL A 89 1.58 -7.77 7.39
CA VAL A 89 2.78 -8.59 7.17
C VAL A 89 4.01 -8.02 7.87
N LEU A 90 4.24 -6.71 7.77
CA LEU A 90 5.37 -6.05 8.41
C LEU A 90 5.33 -6.19 9.93
N LYS A 91 4.16 -5.96 10.54
CA LYS A 91 3.96 -6.11 11.98
C LYS A 91 4.19 -7.55 12.43
N LYS A 92 3.61 -8.53 11.74
CA LYS A 92 3.86 -9.94 12.03
C LYS A 92 5.34 -10.29 12.00
N ARG A 93 6.09 -9.73 11.07
CA ARG A 93 7.55 -9.93 10.95
C ARG A 93 8.37 -9.04 11.88
N CYS A 94 7.74 -8.29 12.79
CA CYS A 94 8.39 -7.34 13.70
C CYS A 94 9.24 -6.28 12.99
N ILE A 95 8.92 -5.93 11.74
CA ILE A 95 9.58 -4.88 10.98
C ILE A 95 9.11 -3.53 11.50
N LYS A 96 10.05 -2.68 11.89
CA LYS A 96 9.80 -1.39 12.52
C LYS A 96 10.10 -0.19 11.62
N GLU A 97 10.67 -0.42 10.46
CA GLU A 97 11.03 0.65 9.52
C GLU A 97 10.93 0.16 8.08
N VAL A 98 10.49 1.04 7.17
CA VAL A 98 10.36 0.77 5.73
C VAL A 98 10.77 1.96 4.88
N LEU A 99 11.18 1.67 3.64
CA LEU A 99 11.50 2.67 2.62
C LEU A 99 10.45 2.62 1.50
N GLU A 100 10.18 3.76 0.87
CA GLU A 100 9.26 3.88 -0.28
C GLU A 100 9.73 5.01 -1.21
N ASP A 101 9.30 5.03 -2.49
CA ASP A 101 9.67 6.08 -3.45
C ASP A 101 8.47 6.76 -4.14
N SER A 102 7.30 6.75 -3.51
CA SER A 102 6.10 7.35 -4.09
C SER A 102 5.75 8.71 -3.48
N SER A 103 5.72 9.74 -4.31
CA SER A 103 5.21 11.07 -3.95
C SER A 103 3.68 11.23 -4.07
N GLY A 104 2.98 10.15 -4.42
CA GLY A 104 1.54 10.13 -4.69
C GLY A 104 0.72 9.33 -3.68
N ASN A 105 -0.34 8.72 -4.16
CA ASN A 105 -1.29 7.98 -3.33
C ASN A 105 -0.64 6.82 -2.55
N ALA A 106 0.34 6.12 -3.12
CA ALA A 106 1.00 5.01 -2.43
C ALA A 106 1.84 5.52 -1.25
N GLY A 107 2.63 6.58 -1.44
CA GLY A 107 3.37 7.22 -0.34
C GLY A 107 2.45 7.76 0.75
N ALA A 108 1.36 8.45 0.39
CA ALA A 108 0.39 8.99 1.36
C ALA A 108 -0.30 7.88 2.15
N SER A 109 -0.74 6.82 1.49
CA SER A 109 -1.35 5.66 2.13
C SER A 109 -0.35 4.97 3.06
N LEU A 110 0.87 4.67 2.58
CA LEU A 110 1.90 4.05 3.41
C LEU A 110 2.21 4.91 4.65
N ALA A 111 2.40 6.22 4.47
CA ALA A 111 2.68 7.13 5.59
C ALA A 111 1.58 7.08 6.66
N MET A 112 0.30 7.07 6.25
CA MET A 112 -0.83 6.97 7.17
C MET A 112 -0.83 5.65 7.95
N TYR A 113 -0.68 4.53 7.25
CA TYR A 113 -0.70 3.20 7.87
C TYR A 113 0.51 2.98 8.78
N THR A 114 1.71 3.43 8.37
CA THR A 114 2.91 3.31 9.21
C THR A 114 2.78 4.13 10.50
N ALA A 115 2.21 5.33 10.43
CA ALA A 115 1.92 6.15 11.60
C ALA A 115 0.91 5.47 12.55
N ALA A 116 -0.17 4.90 12.00
CA ALA A 116 -1.21 4.27 12.81
C ALA A 116 -0.74 2.98 13.51
N PHE A 117 0.24 2.28 12.95
CA PHE A 117 0.69 0.98 13.44
C PHE A 117 2.13 0.96 13.97
N ASP A 118 2.68 2.12 14.32
CA ASP A 118 3.99 2.28 14.97
C ASP A 118 5.15 1.67 14.15
N VAL A 119 5.15 1.95 12.86
CA VAL A 119 6.24 1.64 11.92
C VAL A 119 6.78 2.96 11.37
N LYS A 120 8.09 3.11 11.24
CA LYS A 120 8.69 4.29 10.63
C LYS A 120 8.71 4.16 9.10
N ALA A 121 8.38 5.23 8.40
CA ALA A 121 8.50 5.30 6.94
C ALA A 121 9.48 6.39 6.52
N THR A 122 10.41 6.04 5.65
CA THR A 122 11.23 7.01 4.92
C THR A 122 10.86 6.96 3.44
N ILE A 123 10.40 8.10 2.91
CA ILE A 123 9.84 8.19 1.55
C ILE A 123 10.70 9.11 0.70
N PHE A 124 11.33 8.52 -0.33
CA PHE A 124 12.17 9.22 -1.29
C PHE A 124 11.32 9.79 -2.42
N ILE A 125 11.36 11.10 -2.62
CA ILE A 125 10.55 11.75 -3.66
C ILE A 125 11.41 12.72 -4.46
N PRO A 126 11.06 13.01 -5.73
CA PRO A 126 11.71 14.10 -6.45
C PRO A 126 11.58 15.42 -5.68
N SER A 127 12.66 16.22 -5.62
CA SER A 127 12.65 17.53 -4.96
C SER A 127 11.60 18.47 -5.55
N SER A 128 11.31 18.32 -6.85
CA SER A 128 10.26 19.06 -7.55
C SER A 128 8.83 18.60 -7.23
N SER A 129 8.67 17.48 -6.51
CA SER A 129 7.33 17.01 -6.12
C SER A 129 6.69 17.97 -5.14
N ALA A 130 5.52 18.47 -5.48
CA ALA A 130 4.75 19.42 -4.68
C ALA A 130 3.26 18.98 -4.66
N GLY A 131 2.47 19.67 -3.84
CA GLY A 131 1.02 19.52 -3.81
C GLY A 131 0.48 18.67 -2.66
N PRO A 132 -0.83 18.42 -2.65
CA PRO A 132 -1.55 17.88 -1.48
C PRO A 132 -1.04 16.52 -1.01
N LYS A 133 -0.59 15.65 -1.91
CA LYS A 133 -0.11 14.32 -1.54
C LYS A 133 1.23 14.36 -0.79
N ARG A 134 2.15 15.24 -1.17
CA ARG A 134 3.37 15.47 -0.41
C ARG A 134 3.05 15.99 0.98
N GLN A 135 2.18 17.01 1.08
CA GLN A 135 1.73 17.53 2.37
C GLN A 135 1.10 16.44 3.25
N GLN A 136 0.28 15.57 2.65
CA GLN A 136 -0.33 14.45 3.35
C GLN A 136 0.71 13.47 3.90
N ILE A 137 1.75 13.13 3.13
CA ILE A 137 2.88 12.29 3.57
C ILE A 137 3.57 12.91 4.78
N GLU A 138 3.89 14.20 4.71
CA GLU A 138 4.56 14.95 5.78
C GLU A 138 3.67 15.06 7.04
N MET A 139 2.37 15.31 6.88
CA MET A 139 1.40 15.38 7.97
C MET A 139 1.23 14.07 8.74
N PHE A 140 1.36 12.93 8.08
CA PHE A 140 1.35 11.62 8.72
C PHE A 140 2.69 11.27 9.40
N GLY A 141 3.69 12.16 9.34
CA GLY A 141 4.95 12.01 10.08
C GLY A 141 5.98 11.11 9.41
N ALA A 142 5.81 10.77 8.14
CA ALA A 142 6.84 10.07 7.40
C ALA A 142 8.07 10.98 7.19
N ASN A 143 9.27 10.39 7.26
CA ASN A 143 10.50 11.07 6.89
C ASN A 143 10.59 11.21 5.37
N VAL A 144 10.59 12.45 4.87
CA VAL A 144 10.64 12.72 3.43
C VAL A 144 12.07 13.08 3.02
N VAL A 145 12.64 12.30 2.10
CA VAL A 145 13.93 12.55 1.47
C VAL A 145 13.71 13.12 0.06
N ALA A 146 13.99 14.40 -0.11
CA ALA A 146 13.93 15.08 -1.40
C ALA A 146 15.16 14.75 -2.25
N VAL A 147 14.94 14.17 -3.43
CA VAL A 147 16.00 13.74 -4.35
C VAL A 147 15.98 14.62 -5.60
N GLU A 148 17.12 15.17 -5.97
CA GLU A 148 17.22 16.02 -7.15
C GLU A 148 17.00 15.24 -8.46
N GLY A 149 16.28 15.87 -9.38
CA GLY A 149 16.01 15.39 -10.75
C GLY A 149 14.75 14.54 -10.88
N ALA A 150 14.78 13.61 -11.83
CA ALA A 150 13.61 12.83 -12.21
C ALA A 150 13.24 11.75 -11.18
N ARG A 151 11.98 11.26 -11.24
CA ARG A 151 11.50 10.15 -10.40
C ARG A 151 12.45 8.94 -10.33
N LEU A 152 13.11 8.61 -11.44
CA LEU A 152 14.07 7.51 -11.48
C LEU A 152 15.24 7.71 -10.48
N ASN A 153 15.62 8.94 -10.18
CA ASN A 153 16.66 9.22 -9.18
C ASN A 153 16.19 8.88 -7.77
N ALA A 154 14.91 9.16 -7.44
CA ALA A 154 14.32 8.74 -6.17
C ALA A 154 14.30 7.21 -6.04
N THR A 155 13.94 6.50 -7.11
CA THR A 155 13.98 5.03 -7.16
C THR A 155 15.40 4.49 -6.96
N LYS A 156 16.41 5.10 -7.58
CA LYS A 156 17.82 4.72 -7.36
C LYS A 156 18.27 4.99 -5.92
N ALA A 157 17.87 6.13 -5.37
CA ALA A 157 18.23 6.52 -4.01
C ALA A 157 17.61 5.56 -2.97
N VAL A 158 16.35 5.15 -3.13
CA VAL A 158 15.73 4.17 -2.22
C VAL A 158 16.40 2.80 -2.30
N HIS A 159 16.77 2.34 -3.51
CA HIS A 159 17.50 1.07 -3.65
C HIS A 159 18.89 1.13 -3.02
N HIS A 160 19.58 2.25 -3.14
CA HIS A 160 20.87 2.46 -2.47
C HIS A 160 20.72 2.43 -0.95
N ALA A 161 19.75 3.19 -0.42
CA ALA A 161 19.44 3.19 1.01
C ALA A 161 19.06 1.80 1.53
N GLN A 162 18.29 1.02 0.76
CA GLN A 162 17.97 -0.36 1.09
C GLN A 162 19.21 -1.24 1.15
N SER A 163 20.12 -1.12 0.17
CA SER A 163 21.34 -1.94 0.13
C SER A 163 22.30 -1.65 1.28
N GLU A 164 22.36 -0.40 1.74
CA GLU A 164 23.22 0.01 2.85
C GLU A 164 22.64 -0.32 4.22
N SER A 165 21.33 -0.12 4.40
CA SER A 165 20.68 -0.23 5.72
C SER A 165 20.06 -1.59 5.99
N GLY A 166 19.75 -2.36 4.94
CA GLY A 166 18.94 -3.58 5.06
C GLY A 166 17.44 -3.32 5.35
N ILE A 167 17.03 -2.04 5.43
CA ILE A 167 15.61 -1.69 5.68
C ILE A 167 14.76 -2.11 4.47
N PRO A 168 13.62 -2.80 4.65
CA PRO A 168 12.80 -3.25 3.55
C PRO A 168 12.25 -2.10 2.69
N TYR A 169 12.34 -2.26 1.38
CA TYR A 169 11.67 -1.38 0.42
C TYR A 169 10.23 -1.85 0.21
N ALA A 170 9.28 -1.06 0.69
CA ALA A 170 7.84 -1.32 0.66
C ALA A 170 7.21 -0.84 -0.67
N SER A 171 7.78 -1.27 -1.79
CA SER A 171 7.36 -0.80 -3.11
C SER A 171 5.95 -1.23 -3.46
N HIS A 172 5.10 -0.27 -3.81
CA HIS A 172 3.76 -0.52 -4.35
C HIS A 172 3.77 -1.18 -5.75
N ALA A 173 4.93 -1.27 -6.39
CA ALA A 173 5.08 -1.87 -7.71
C ALA A 173 5.43 -3.37 -7.65
N PHE A 174 5.79 -3.89 -6.46
CA PHE A 174 6.30 -5.26 -6.29
C PHE A 174 5.62 -6.03 -5.16
N LEU A 175 4.48 -5.54 -4.71
CA LEU A 175 3.65 -6.16 -3.68
C LEU A 175 2.34 -6.63 -4.27
#